data_ffdafe35f908a94f163015a2cc4f950a
#
_entry.id   ffdafe35f908a94f163015a2cc4f950a
#
_cell.length_a   1.000
_cell.length_b   1.000
_cell.length_c   1.000
_cell.angle_alpha   90.00
_cell.angle_beta   90.00
_cell.angle_gamma   90.00
#
_symmetry.space_group_name_H-M   'P 1'
#
loop_
_entity.id
_entity.type
_entity.pdbx_description
1 polymer ?
#
loop_
_entity_poly.entity_id
_entity_poly.type
_entity_poly.pdbx_seq_one_letter_code
_entity_poly.pdbx_strand_id
1 'polypeptide(L)'
;QPVHLVGASIGAWRMATACLQGSVAAFERLEHDYIHQDYELPPGKKRPTAAHVSERFGQNLQAFYGGRVQEVLAHPRYRLPIVTSRGRHVLGREHALGTPLGYLGAFVTNTVHRKALGAWLERVVFSSSGAALPFATTDYRTRQVGLNADNFMQALQASCSIPFVLQAVHNIPGAPRGAYWDGGITDYHLHLAYGQQGEDASELIASKVYGTSATSKKDSKNAGGGLRAGSGGIVLYPHFQHRVVPG
;
A
#
# COMPACT_ATOMS: atom_id res chain seq x y z
N GLN A 1 9.08 7.77 19.65
CA GLN A 1 7.96 7.81 18.69
C GLN A 1 8.11 6.67 17.68
N PRO A 2 7.03 6.04 17.25
CA PRO A 2 7.09 5.04 16.20
C PRO A 2 7.48 5.66 14.86
N VAL A 3 8.19 4.89 14.02
CA VAL A 3 8.53 5.23 12.65
C VAL A 3 7.69 4.35 11.73
N HIS A 4 6.99 4.95 10.79
CA HIS A 4 6.18 4.24 9.81
C HIS A 4 6.99 3.98 8.55
N LEU A 5 7.14 2.70 8.20
CA LEU A 5 7.81 2.24 6.98
C LEU A 5 6.75 1.86 5.94
N VAL A 6 6.21 2.86 5.24
CA VAL A 6 5.15 2.67 4.25
C VAL A 6 5.73 2.08 2.97
N GLY A 7 5.16 0.99 2.49
CA GLY A 7 5.63 0.31 1.30
C GLY A 7 4.52 -0.13 0.35
N ALA A 8 4.80 -0.05 -0.94
CA ALA A 8 4.04 -0.65 -2.03
C ALA A 8 4.99 -1.43 -2.94
N SER A 9 4.52 -2.52 -3.53
CA SER A 9 5.32 -3.35 -4.43
C SER A 9 6.63 -3.83 -3.78
N ILE A 10 7.74 -3.84 -4.49
CA ILE A 10 9.06 -4.15 -3.94
C ILE A 10 9.44 -3.24 -2.76
N GLY A 11 8.87 -2.03 -2.69
CA GLY A 11 9.02 -1.14 -1.55
C GLY A 11 8.47 -1.74 -0.25
N ALA A 12 7.34 -2.45 -0.30
CA ALA A 12 6.78 -3.14 0.86
C ALA A 12 7.73 -4.24 1.36
N TRP A 13 8.33 -5.00 0.45
CA TRP A 13 9.34 -6.01 0.82
C TRP A 13 10.56 -5.36 1.49
N ARG A 14 11.10 -4.28 0.89
CA ARG A 14 12.23 -3.54 1.48
C ARG A 14 11.90 -3.01 2.88
N MET A 15 10.72 -2.43 3.07
CA MET A 15 10.30 -1.90 4.37
C MET A 15 10.11 -3.02 5.41
N ALA A 16 9.58 -4.19 5.00
CA ALA A 16 9.50 -5.36 5.86
C ALA A 16 10.90 -5.88 6.25
N THR A 17 11.85 -5.90 5.30
CA THR A 17 13.24 -6.30 5.54
C THR A 17 13.93 -5.39 6.54
N ALA A 18 13.65 -4.07 6.50
CA ALA A 18 14.18 -3.11 7.47
C ALA A 18 13.73 -3.38 8.91
N CYS A 19 12.61 -4.09 9.10
CA CYS A 19 12.10 -4.49 10.42
C CYS A 19 12.77 -5.75 10.99
N LEU A 20 13.59 -6.47 10.22
CA LEU A 20 14.23 -7.70 10.67
C LEU A 20 15.46 -7.41 11.56
N GLN A 21 15.71 -8.27 12.53
CA GLN A 21 16.97 -8.27 13.25
C GLN A 21 18.12 -8.56 12.28
N GLY A 22 19.22 -7.79 12.38
CA GLY A 22 20.30 -7.87 11.40
C GLY A 22 19.89 -7.39 10.00
N SER A 23 19.16 -6.28 9.95
CA SER A 23 18.58 -5.74 8.70
C SER A 23 19.61 -5.53 7.58
N VAL A 24 20.87 -5.20 7.89
CA VAL A 24 21.94 -5.04 6.87
C VAL A 24 22.15 -6.35 6.11
N ALA A 25 22.42 -7.43 6.81
CA ALA A 25 22.59 -8.76 6.19
C ALA A 25 21.32 -9.25 5.48
N ALA A 26 20.14 -8.88 6.02
CA ALA A 26 18.86 -9.17 5.37
C ALA A 26 18.70 -8.40 4.05
N PHE A 27 19.15 -7.15 3.97
CA PHE A 27 19.16 -6.39 2.71
C PHE A 27 20.16 -6.95 1.69
N GLU A 28 21.36 -7.33 2.12
CA GLU A 28 22.35 -7.98 1.24
C GLU A 28 21.79 -9.28 0.65
N ARG A 29 21.12 -10.09 1.47
CA ARG A 29 20.42 -11.28 1.00
C ARG A 29 19.27 -10.93 0.04
N LEU A 30 18.44 -9.93 0.36
CA LEU A 30 17.36 -9.50 -0.51
C LEU A 30 17.88 -9.04 -1.88
N GLU A 31 18.95 -8.25 -1.89
CA GLU A 31 19.60 -7.79 -3.12
C GLU A 31 20.12 -8.97 -3.95
N HIS A 32 20.87 -9.88 -3.31
CA HIS A 32 21.36 -11.08 -3.95
C HIS A 32 20.24 -11.91 -4.55
N ASP A 33 19.22 -12.25 -3.75
CA ASP A 33 18.11 -13.10 -4.17
C ASP A 33 17.29 -12.44 -5.29
N TYR A 34 17.15 -11.12 -5.26
CA TYR A 34 16.41 -10.35 -6.27
C TYR A 34 17.16 -10.28 -7.61
N ILE A 35 18.48 -10.07 -7.58
CA ILE A 35 19.33 -9.98 -8.78
C ILE A 35 19.49 -11.35 -9.44
N HIS A 36 19.61 -12.42 -8.65
CA HIS A 36 19.84 -13.78 -9.14
C HIS A 36 18.55 -14.60 -9.26
N GLN A 37 17.38 -13.93 -9.21
CA GLN A 37 16.11 -14.59 -9.39
C GLN A 37 15.98 -15.14 -10.82
N ASP A 38 15.91 -16.46 -10.96
CA ASP A 38 15.71 -17.14 -12.23
C ASP A 38 14.38 -17.87 -12.24
N TYR A 39 13.72 -17.88 -13.40
CA TYR A 39 12.46 -18.56 -13.63
C TYR A 39 12.62 -19.60 -14.75
N GLU A 40 12.30 -20.83 -14.44
CA GLU A 40 12.27 -21.89 -15.45
C GLU A 40 11.25 -21.56 -16.54
N LEU A 41 11.69 -21.65 -17.79
CA LEU A 41 10.83 -21.41 -18.95
C LEU A 41 10.15 -22.71 -19.36
N PRO A 42 8.82 -22.73 -19.53
CA PRO A 42 8.15 -23.87 -20.12
C PRO A 42 8.68 -24.11 -21.54
N PRO A 43 8.76 -25.40 -22.01
CA PRO A 43 9.23 -25.72 -23.35
C PRO A 43 8.54 -24.89 -24.45
N GLY A 44 9.34 -24.24 -25.29
CA GLY A 44 8.86 -23.42 -26.40
C GLY A 44 8.24 -22.06 -26.00
N LYS A 45 8.31 -21.67 -24.73
CA LYS A 45 7.84 -20.36 -24.28
C LYS A 45 9.01 -19.39 -24.05
N LYS A 46 8.78 -18.11 -24.37
CA LYS A 46 9.77 -17.04 -24.18
C LYS A 46 9.62 -16.35 -22.81
N ARG A 47 8.57 -16.65 -22.06
CA ARG A 47 8.29 -16.08 -20.74
C ARG A 47 7.68 -17.14 -19.82
N PRO A 48 7.95 -17.08 -18.50
CA PRO A 48 7.29 -17.93 -17.53
C PRO A 48 5.79 -17.57 -17.44
N THR A 49 4.99 -18.52 -16.94
CA THR A 49 3.57 -18.24 -16.67
C THR A 49 3.40 -17.43 -15.39
N ALA A 50 2.35 -16.61 -15.32
CA ALA A 50 2.05 -15.83 -14.10
C ALA A 50 1.85 -16.74 -12.87
N ALA A 51 1.28 -17.94 -13.06
CA ALA A 51 1.14 -18.92 -11.99
C ALA A 51 2.51 -19.36 -11.43
N HIS A 52 3.44 -19.73 -12.32
CA HIS A 52 4.78 -20.15 -11.92
C HIS A 52 5.55 -19.03 -11.21
N VAL A 53 5.48 -17.79 -11.75
CA VAL A 53 6.11 -16.62 -11.13
C VAL A 53 5.53 -16.37 -9.73
N SER A 54 4.20 -16.44 -9.57
CA SER A 54 3.52 -16.24 -8.29
C SER A 54 3.89 -17.29 -7.25
N GLU A 55 3.97 -18.55 -7.67
CA GLU A 55 4.37 -19.66 -6.80
C GLU A 55 5.82 -19.49 -6.31
N ARG A 56 6.76 -19.23 -7.23
CA ARG A 56 8.18 -19.00 -6.89
C ARG A 56 8.35 -17.78 -5.98
N PHE A 57 7.60 -16.71 -6.26
CA PHE A 57 7.62 -15.52 -5.42
C PHE A 57 7.11 -15.82 -4.00
N GLY A 58 6.01 -16.57 -3.86
CA GLY A 58 5.50 -17.01 -2.57
C GLY A 58 6.50 -17.89 -1.81
N GLN A 59 7.18 -18.82 -2.50
CA GLN A 59 8.24 -19.65 -1.92
C GLN A 59 9.42 -18.79 -1.43
N ASN A 60 9.83 -17.79 -2.21
CA ASN A 60 10.90 -16.87 -1.82
C ASN A 60 10.52 -16.06 -0.58
N LEU A 61 9.28 -15.53 -0.51
CA LEU A 61 8.77 -14.86 0.69
C LEU A 61 8.81 -15.78 1.91
N GLN A 62 8.36 -17.03 1.76
CA GLN A 62 8.37 -18.01 2.83
C GLN A 62 9.79 -18.35 3.28
N ALA A 63 10.73 -18.52 2.36
CA ALA A 63 12.14 -18.77 2.66
C ALA A 63 12.81 -17.57 3.34
N PHE A 64 12.36 -16.36 3.05
CA PHE A 64 12.94 -15.13 3.58
C PHE A 64 12.38 -14.77 4.96
N TYR A 65 11.06 -14.83 5.14
CA TYR A 65 10.36 -14.40 6.36
C TYR A 65 9.83 -15.56 7.21
N GLY A 66 9.87 -16.80 6.72
CA GLY A 66 9.40 -17.97 7.47
C GLY A 66 10.11 -18.08 8.82
N GLY A 67 9.33 -18.15 9.92
CA GLY A 67 9.84 -18.12 11.28
C GLY A 67 10.25 -16.75 11.82
N ARG A 68 10.31 -15.70 10.98
CA ARG A 68 10.76 -14.35 11.34
C ARG A 68 9.65 -13.28 11.29
N VAL A 69 8.43 -13.66 10.97
CA VAL A 69 7.29 -12.72 10.85
C VAL A 69 7.10 -11.90 12.13
N GLN A 70 7.30 -12.49 13.30
CA GLN A 70 7.17 -11.80 14.58
C GLN A 70 8.20 -10.69 14.80
N GLU A 71 9.39 -10.79 14.19
CA GLU A 71 10.38 -9.70 14.23
C GLU A 71 9.81 -8.42 13.61
N VAL A 72 9.05 -8.58 12.52
CA VAL A 72 8.39 -7.47 11.81
C VAL A 72 7.19 -6.96 12.58
N LEU A 73 6.29 -7.86 12.99
CA LEU A 73 5.01 -7.50 13.61
C LEU A 73 5.17 -6.89 15.00
N ALA A 74 6.13 -7.40 15.79
CA ALA A 74 6.40 -6.96 17.15
C ALA A 74 7.58 -5.96 17.24
N HIS A 75 8.03 -5.41 16.11
CA HIS A 75 9.17 -4.49 16.13
C HIS A 75 8.89 -3.29 17.06
N PRO A 76 9.79 -2.97 18.01
CA PRO A 76 9.51 -1.97 19.07
C PRO A 76 9.30 -0.56 18.52
N ARG A 77 9.98 -0.21 17.43
CA ARG A 77 10.00 1.15 16.87
C ARG A 77 9.28 1.25 15.52
N TYR A 78 9.39 0.24 14.66
CA TYR A 78 8.88 0.33 13.30
C TYR A 78 7.44 -0.16 13.21
N ARG A 79 6.66 0.48 12.35
CA ARG A 79 5.31 0.10 11.96
C ARG A 79 5.30 -0.02 10.45
N LEU A 80 4.78 -1.12 9.93
CA LEU A 80 4.81 -1.46 8.51
C LEU A 80 3.40 -1.36 7.91
N PRO A 81 3.02 -0.23 7.29
CA PRO A 81 1.86 -0.17 6.40
C PRO A 81 2.22 -0.72 5.01
N ILE A 82 1.57 -1.83 4.62
CA ILE A 82 1.69 -2.45 3.29
C ILE A 82 0.51 -2.01 2.45
N VAL A 83 0.77 -1.30 1.36
CA VAL A 83 -0.25 -0.83 0.43
C VAL A 83 -0.53 -1.89 -0.63
N THR A 84 -1.81 -2.20 -0.85
CA THR A 84 -2.31 -3.10 -1.89
C THR A 84 -3.48 -2.46 -2.61
N SER A 85 -3.76 -2.93 -3.83
CA SER A 85 -4.93 -2.52 -4.62
C SER A 85 -5.92 -3.67 -4.70
N ARG A 86 -7.13 -3.50 -4.16
CA ARG A 86 -8.18 -4.50 -4.25
C ARG A 86 -9.10 -4.20 -5.43
N GLY A 87 -9.27 -5.18 -6.32
CA GLY A 87 -10.22 -5.11 -7.43
C GLY A 87 -11.67 -5.11 -6.94
N ARG A 88 -12.48 -4.29 -7.60
CA ARG A 88 -13.94 -4.19 -7.39
C ARG A 88 -14.67 -4.59 -8.67
N HIS A 89 -15.92 -5.00 -8.54
CA HIS A 89 -16.75 -5.39 -9.68
C HIS A 89 -16.05 -6.43 -10.59
N VAL A 90 -15.77 -6.08 -11.83
CA VAL A 90 -15.10 -6.95 -12.81
C VAL A 90 -13.67 -7.30 -12.38
N LEU A 91 -12.97 -6.39 -11.72
CA LEU A 91 -11.62 -6.62 -11.19
C LEU A 91 -11.60 -7.38 -9.86
N GLY A 92 -12.75 -7.67 -9.28
CA GLY A 92 -12.86 -8.47 -8.05
C GLY A 92 -12.54 -9.96 -8.23
N ARG A 93 -12.43 -10.42 -9.49
CA ARG A 93 -12.02 -11.77 -9.87
C ARG A 93 -11.04 -11.69 -11.02
N GLU A 94 -10.11 -12.62 -11.07
CA GLU A 94 -9.17 -12.72 -12.17
C GLU A 94 -9.84 -13.49 -13.34
N HIS A 95 -10.03 -12.83 -14.47
CA HIS A 95 -10.60 -13.40 -15.70
C HIS A 95 -9.73 -13.05 -16.89
N ALA A 96 -9.55 -14.00 -17.79
CA ALA A 96 -8.70 -13.86 -18.98
C ALA A 96 -9.05 -12.64 -19.86
N LEU A 97 -10.34 -12.28 -19.97
CA LEU A 97 -10.82 -11.14 -20.76
C LEU A 97 -11.30 -9.98 -19.88
N GLY A 98 -11.89 -10.27 -18.71
CA GLY A 98 -12.42 -9.25 -17.80
C GLY A 98 -11.34 -8.41 -17.13
N THR A 99 -10.22 -9.04 -16.78
CA THR A 99 -9.11 -8.35 -16.13
C THR A 99 -8.47 -7.29 -17.04
N PRO A 100 -8.10 -7.57 -18.32
CA PRO A 100 -7.59 -6.55 -19.24
C PRO A 100 -8.56 -5.40 -19.49
N LEU A 101 -9.84 -5.68 -19.68
CA LEU A 101 -10.89 -4.67 -19.88
C LEU A 101 -11.09 -3.81 -18.64
N GLY A 102 -11.06 -4.41 -17.46
CA GLY A 102 -11.15 -3.69 -16.19
C GLY A 102 -9.97 -2.75 -15.96
N TYR A 103 -8.74 -3.19 -16.27
CA TYR A 103 -7.56 -2.31 -16.19
C TYR A 103 -7.57 -1.20 -17.24
N LEU A 104 -8.05 -1.47 -18.45
CA LEU A 104 -8.25 -0.44 -19.46
C LEU A 104 -9.27 0.61 -18.98
N GLY A 105 -10.40 0.16 -18.41
CA GLY A 105 -11.38 1.06 -17.81
C GLY A 105 -10.81 1.88 -16.66
N ALA A 106 -10.02 1.26 -15.76
CA ALA A 106 -9.35 1.93 -14.67
C ALA A 106 -8.31 2.95 -15.17
N PHE A 107 -7.54 2.62 -16.20
CA PHE A 107 -6.57 3.52 -16.81
C PHE A 107 -7.25 4.75 -17.43
N VAL A 108 -8.31 4.55 -18.22
CA VAL A 108 -9.08 5.64 -18.83
C VAL A 108 -9.72 6.53 -17.76
N THR A 109 -10.31 5.95 -16.71
CA THR A 109 -10.91 6.73 -15.63
C THR A 109 -9.88 7.48 -14.78
N ASN A 110 -8.69 6.92 -14.58
CA ASN A 110 -7.60 7.59 -13.86
C ASN A 110 -7.08 8.83 -14.63
N THR A 111 -7.10 8.77 -15.96
CA THR A 111 -6.71 9.90 -16.82
C THR A 111 -7.66 11.09 -16.67
N VAL A 112 -8.94 10.82 -16.32
CA VAL A 112 -9.97 11.85 -16.19
C VAL A 112 -10.11 12.35 -14.75
N HIS A 113 -10.13 11.46 -13.76
CA HIS A 113 -10.27 11.83 -12.35
C HIS A 113 -9.84 10.71 -11.41
N ARG A 114 -8.85 10.97 -10.53
CA ARG A 114 -8.33 9.99 -9.55
C ARG A 114 -9.44 9.35 -8.68
N LYS A 115 -10.44 10.10 -8.24
CA LYS A 115 -11.57 9.57 -7.46
C LYS A 115 -12.42 8.56 -8.24
N ALA A 116 -12.48 8.66 -9.57
CA ALA A 116 -13.22 7.72 -10.41
C ALA A 116 -12.52 6.35 -10.47
N LEU A 117 -11.22 6.27 -10.27
CA LEU A 117 -10.49 5.02 -10.10
C LEU A 117 -11.04 4.20 -8.91
N GLY A 118 -11.54 4.86 -7.87
CA GLY A 118 -12.19 4.25 -6.71
C GLY A 118 -13.46 3.44 -7.03
N ALA A 119 -14.04 3.60 -8.23
CA ALA A 119 -15.11 2.73 -8.71
C ALA A 119 -14.59 1.31 -9.04
N TRP A 120 -13.36 1.20 -9.52
CA TRP A 120 -12.74 -0.04 -10.02
C TRP A 120 -11.79 -0.68 -9.01
N LEU A 121 -11.10 0.13 -8.24
CA LEU A 121 -10.08 -0.28 -7.29
C LEU A 121 -10.34 0.34 -5.91
N GLU A 122 -9.87 -0.31 -4.87
CA GLU A 122 -9.87 0.17 -3.49
C GLU A 122 -8.44 0.03 -2.94
N ARG A 123 -7.89 1.08 -2.35
CA ARG A 123 -6.64 0.97 -1.60
C ARG A 123 -6.90 0.17 -0.32
N VAL A 124 -6.17 -0.91 -0.11
CA VAL A 124 -6.21 -1.64 1.15
C VAL A 124 -4.82 -1.61 1.77
N VAL A 125 -4.75 -1.08 2.98
CA VAL A 125 -3.49 -0.93 3.72
C VAL A 125 -3.49 -1.90 4.89
N PHE A 126 -2.59 -2.87 4.84
CA PHE A 126 -2.34 -3.77 5.96
C PHE A 126 -1.33 -3.11 6.90
N SER A 127 -1.69 -2.86 8.14
CA SER A 127 -0.82 -2.19 9.11
C SER A 127 -1.02 -2.74 10.51
N SER A 128 -0.07 -2.47 11.39
CA SER A 128 -0.17 -2.88 12.79
C SER A 128 -1.51 -2.46 13.39
N SER A 129 -2.17 -3.38 14.09
CA SER A 129 -3.49 -3.17 14.71
C SER A 129 -3.49 -1.94 15.63
N GLY A 130 -4.55 -1.13 15.53
CA GLY A 130 -4.80 0.02 16.41
C GLY A 130 -3.94 1.26 16.13
N ALA A 131 -2.95 1.20 15.24
CA ALA A 131 -2.19 2.37 14.84
C ALA A 131 -2.92 3.13 13.71
N ALA A 132 -3.07 4.45 13.85
CA ALA A 132 -3.52 5.29 12.75
C ALA A 132 -2.49 5.26 11.61
N LEU A 133 -2.97 5.35 10.37
CA LEU A 133 -2.08 5.47 9.21
C LEU A 133 -1.33 6.81 9.26
N PRO A 134 -0.07 6.87 8.81
CA PRO A 134 0.72 8.10 8.83
C PRO A 134 0.31 9.12 7.74
N PHE A 135 -0.81 8.90 7.07
CA PHE A 135 -1.30 9.73 5.98
C PHE A 135 -2.83 9.78 5.98
N ALA A 136 -3.38 10.86 5.42
CA ALA A 136 -4.82 11.01 5.23
C ALA A 136 -5.34 10.04 4.16
N THR A 137 -6.58 9.58 4.33
CA THR A 137 -7.25 8.61 3.45
C THR A 137 -8.48 9.19 2.75
N THR A 138 -8.59 10.52 2.73
CA THR A 138 -9.74 11.26 2.16
C THR A 138 -9.64 11.45 0.64
N ASP A 139 -8.44 11.27 0.10
CA ASP A 139 -8.13 11.41 -1.33
C ASP A 139 -8.71 10.30 -2.19
N TYR A 140 -8.81 9.11 -1.61
CA TYR A 140 -9.15 7.90 -2.32
C TYR A 140 -9.81 6.87 -1.40
N ARG A 141 -10.65 6.00 -1.98
CA ARG A 141 -11.30 4.93 -1.20
C ARG A 141 -10.25 4.01 -0.58
N THR A 142 -10.07 4.12 0.71
CA THR A 142 -9.06 3.42 1.49
C THR A 142 -9.70 2.58 2.59
N ARG A 143 -9.16 1.39 2.79
CA ARG A 143 -9.50 0.51 3.92
C ARG A 143 -8.23 0.10 4.64
N GLN A 144 -8.25 0.23 5.95
CA GLN A 144 -7.19 -0.30 6.82
C GLN A 144 -7.58 -1.69 7.32
N VAL A 145 -6.61 -2.60 7.31
CA VAL A 145 -6.74 -3.98 7.80
C VAL A 145 -5.60 -4.26 8.77
N GLY A 146 -5.88 -4.95 9.86
CA GLY A 146 -4.84 -5.36 10.82
C GLY A 146 -3.86 -6.37 10.19
N LEU A 147 -2.57 -6.02 10.18
CA LEU A 147 -1.50 -6.92 9.77
C LEU A 147 -1.18 -7.88 10.92
N ASN A 148 -1.18 -9.17 10.63
CA ASN A 148 -0.90 -10.23 11.60
C ASN A 148 -0.18 -11.42 10.93
N ALA A 149 0.14 -12.47 11.69
CA ALA A 149 0.87 -13.63 11.17
C ALA A 149 0.12 -14.37 10.06
N ASP A 150 -1.23 -14.40 10.12
CA ASP A 150 -2.05 -15.16 9.17
C ASP A 150 -2.14 -14.50 7.80
N ASN A 151 -1.94 -13.17 7.73
CA ASN A 151 -2.08 -12.42 6.48
C ASN A 151 -0.79 -11.75 5.98
N PHE A 152 0.30 -11.78 6.76
CA PHE A 152 1.55 -11.07 6.43
C PHE A 152 2.13 -11.47 5.07
N MET A 153 2.30 -12.78 4.82
CA MET A 153 2.88 -13.28 3.57
C MET A 153 2.01 -12.93 2.37
N GLN A 154 0.69 -13.10 2.53
CA GLN A 154 -0.27 -12.80 1.47
C GLN A 154 -0.38 -11.30 1.19
N ALA A 155 -0.29 -10.45 2.21
CA ALA A 155 -0.28 -9.00 2.05
C ALA A 155 0.97 -8.52 1.29
N LEU A 156 2.16 -9.06 1.61
CA LEU A 156 3.39 -8.78 0.87
C LEU A 156 3.31 -9.28 -0.57
N GLN A 157 2.86 -10.52 -0.79
CA GLN A 157 2.69 -11.07 -2.12
C GLN A 157 1.72 -10.25 -2.95
N ALA A 158 0.58 -9.89 -2.39
CA ALA A 158 -0.42 -9.05 -3.05
C ALA A 158 0.14 -7.68 -3.44
N SER A 159 0.89 -7.05 -2.52
CA SER A 159 1.53 -5.76 -2.80
C SER A 159 2.50 -5.79 -3.97
N CYS A 160 3.07 -6.96 -4.28
CA CYS A 160 3.99 -7.17 -5.41
C CYS A 160 3.31 -7.85 -6.62
N SER A 161 2.02 -8.16 -6.57
CA SER A 161 1.30 -8.88 -7.65
C SER A 161 0.96 -7.94 -8.80
N ILE A 162 1.94 -7.73 -9.70
CA ILE A 162 1.77 -6.93 -10.92
C ILE A 162 0.88 -7.70 -11.90
N PRO A 163 -0.23 -7.09 -12.38
CA PRO A 163 -1.09 -7.71 -13.37
C PRO A 163 -0.34 -8.24 -14.59
N PHE A 164 -0.75 -9.39 -15.11
CA PHE A 164 -0.16 -10.11 -16.25
C PHE A 164 1.23 -10.74 -15.99
N VAL A 165 1.94 -10.32 -14.93
CA VAL A 165 3.23 -10.89 -14.52
C VAL A 165 3.04 -11.89 -13.40
N LEU A 166 2.21 -11.54 -12.40
CA LEU A 166 1.80 -12.40 -11.31
C LEU A 166 0.28 -12.56 -11.29
N GLN A 167 -0.19 -13.59 -10.59
CA GLN A 167 -1.59 -13.77 -10.28
C GLN A 167 -2.03 -12.88 -9.12
N ALA A 168 -3.31 -12.53 -9.07
CA ALA A 168 -3.91 -11.89 -7.91
C ALA A 168 -3.81 -12.80 -6.67
N VAL A 169 -3.66 -12.18 -5.52
CA VAL A 169 -3.86 -12.88 -4.24
C VAL A 169 -5.31 -12.74 -3.84
N HIS A 170 -5.97 -13.88 -3.58
CA HIS A 170 -7.40 -13.88 -3.30
C HIS A 170 -7.69 -14.08 -1.82
N ASN A 171 -8.71 -13.38 -1.32
CA ASN A 171 -9.34 -13.64 -0.02
C ASN A 171 -8.36 -13.66 1.16
N ILE A 172 -7.55 -12.63 1.27
CA ILE A 172 -6.57 -12.47 2.36
C ILE A 172 -7.29 -12.47 3.72
N PRO A 173 -6.83 -13.25 4.72
CA PRO A 173 -7.46 -13.31 6.03
C PRO A 173 -7.62 -11.95 6.70
N GLY A 174 -8.79 -11.70 7.29
CA GLY A 174 -9.11 -10.44 7.95
C GLY A 174 -9.41 -9.27 7.02
N ALA A 175 -9.30 -9.45 5.71
CA ALA A 175 -9.55 -8.43 4.69
C ALA A 175 -10.83 -8.73 3.88
N PRO A 176 -11.44 -7.74 3.21
CA PRO A 176 -12.59 -7.96 2.34
C PRO A 176 -12.28 -8.98 1.23
N ARG A 177 -13.25 -9.83 0.90
CA ARG A 177 -13.10 -10.81 -0.19
C ARG A 177 -12.84 -10.12 -1.53
N GLY A 178 -12.03 -10.75 -2.37
CA GLY A 178 -11.74 -10.28 -3.73
C GLY A 178 -10.30 -10.56 -4.15
N ALA A 179 -9.92 -10.01 -5.31
CA ALA A 179 -8.59 -10.09 -5.89
C ALA A 179 -7.77 -8.89 -5.44
N TYR A 180 -6.57 -9.16 -4.92
CA TYR A 180 -5.60 -8.17 -4.45
C TYR A 180 -4.39 -8.13 -5.39
N TRP A 181 -3.97 -6.93 -5.70
CA TRP A 181 -2.97 -6.61 -6.69
C TRP A 181 -1.92 -5.64 -6.14
N ASP A 182 -0.89 -5.39 -6.94
CA ASP A 182 0.20 -4.48 -6.62
C ASP A 182 -0.29 -3.11 -6.13
N GLY A 183 0.31 -2.64 -5.03
CA GLY A 183 -0.02 -1.37 -4.41
C GLY A 183 0.34 -0.16 -5.27
N GLY A 184 1.32 -0.30 -6.16
CA GLY A 184 1.71 0.75 -7.10
C GLY A 184 0.65 1.08 -8.15
N ILE A 185 -0.38 0.23 -8.32
CA ILE A 185 -1.49 0.54 -9.24
C ILE A 185 -2.28 1.75 -8.75
N THR A 186 -2.51 1.85 -7.44
CA THR A 186 -3.21 2.99 -6.84
C THR A 186 -2.25 4.09 -6.41
N ASP A 187 -1.05 3.74 -5.98
CA ASP A 187 -0.09 4.65 -5.35
C ASP A 187 1.36 4.38 -5.77
N TYR A 188 1.66 4.56 -7.05
CA TYR A 188 2.98 4.26 -7.62
C TYR A 188 4.14 4.97 -6.90
N HIS A 189 3.97 6.25 -6.60
CA HIS A 189 5.00 7.06 -5.93
C HIS A 189 4.74 7.24 -4.44
N LEU A 190 3.68 6.67 -3.86
CA LEU A 190 3.29 6.89 -2.46
C LEU A 190 3.27 8.37 -2.05
N HIS A 191 2.88 9.26 -2.98
CA HIS A 191 2.65 10.68 -2.70
C HIS A 191 1.35 10.84 -1.92
N LEU A 192 1.40 10.52 -0.65
CA LEU A 192 0.28 10.54 0.26
C LEU A 192 0.34 11.79 1.15
N ALA A 193 -0.80 12.27 1.60
CA ALA A 193 -0.86 13.43 2.50
C ALA A 193 -0.39 13.05 3.91
N TYR A 194 0.92 12.98 4.09
CA TYR A 194 1.56 12.70 5.38
C TYR A 194 1.39 13.89 6.34
N GLY A 195 1.23 13.61 7.63
CA GLY A 195 1.13 14.63 8.67
C GLY A 195 -0.24 15.26 8.87
N GLN A 196 -1.21 14.96 8.02
CA GLN A 196 -2.61 15.41 8.19
C GLN A 196 -3.43 14.39 9.01
N GLN A 197 -2.91 13.98 10.14
CA GLN A 197 -3.65 13.11 11.07
C GLN A 197 -4.50 13.95 12.00
N GLY A 198 -5.81 13.79 11.92
CA GLY A 198 -6.69 14.00 13.06
C GLY A 198 -7.47 15.31 13.16
N GLU A 199 -7.35 16.28 12.26
CA GLU A 199 -8.23 17.48 12.33
C GLU A 199 -9.62 17.18 11.76
N ASP A 200 -9.72 16.43 10.67
CA ASP A 200 -11.02 16.17 10.02
C ASP A 200 -11.90 15.14 10.75
N ALA A 201 -11.30 14.17 11.45
CA ALA A 201 -12.08 13.14 12.14
C ALA A 201 -12.73 13.65 13.44
N SER A 202 -12.05 14.52 14.17
CA SER A 202 -12.60 15.11 15.41
C SER A 202 -13.64 16.18 15.12
N GLU A 203 -13.46 16.99 14.06
CA GLU A 203 -14.48 17.98 13.66
C GLU A 203 -15.72 17.32 13.06
N LEU A 204 -15.59 16.25 12.27
CA LEU A 204 -16.74 15.50 11.75
C LEU A 204 -17.53 14.79 12.85
N ILE A 205 -16.85 14.27 13.87
CA ILE A 205 -17.53 13.67 15.03
C ILE A 205 -18.17 14.75 15.89
N ALA A 206 -17.50 15.87 16.14
CA ALA A 206 -18.05 16.98 16.89
C ALA A 206 -19.28 17.61 16.21
N SER A 207 -19.24 17.79 14.89
CA SER A 207 -20.40 18.32 14.13
C SER A 207 -21.58 17.36 14.09
N LYS A 208 -21.34 16.04 14.09
CA LYS A 208 -22.42 15.02 14.15
C LYS A 208 -23.02 14.81 15.54
N VAL A 209 -22.22 15.00 16.58
CA VAL A 209 -22.66 14.75 17.97
C VAL A 209 -23.30 16.02 18.61
N TYR A 210 -22.82 17.19 18.25
CA TYR A 210 -23.25 18.45 18.92
C TYR A 210 -24.12 19.40 18.08
N GLY A 211 -24.48 19.04 16.85
CA GLY A 211 -25.55 19.73 16.09
C GLY A 211 -25.44 21.26 15.99
N THR A 212 -24.25 21.84 15.97
CA THR A 212 -24.07 23.29 15.88
C THR A 212 -24.03 23.73 14.42
N SER A 213 -25.18 24.32 14.01
CA SER A 213 -25.32 25.10 12.80
C SER A 213 -24.40 26.33 12.85
N ALA A 214 -23.32 26.34 12.09
CA ALA A 214 -22.50 27.53 11.93
C ALA A 214 -23.08 28.42 10.84
N THR A 215 -23.76 29.47 11.27
CA THR A 215 -24.18 30.62 10.44
C THR A 215 -22.93 31.37 9.95
N SER A 216 -22.86 31.51 8.63
CA SER A 216 -21.95 32.40 7.91
C SER A 216 -21.89 33.81 8.48
N LYS A 217 -20.69 34.31 8.77
CA LYS A 217 -20.39 35.76 8.69
C LYS A 217 -19.04 35.94 7.96
N LYS A 218 -19.16 36.49 6.75
CA LYS A 218 -18.05 37.23 6.10
C LYS A 218 -17.76 38.46 6.97
N ASP A 219 -16.50 38.70 7.19
CA ASP A 219 -15.75 39.94 7.22
C ASP A 219 -14.62 39.87 8.26
N SER A 220 -13.40 39.91 7.85
CA SER A 220 -12.44 41.00 8.06
C SER A 220 -11.00 40.58 7.69
N LYS A 221 -10.40 41.47 6.96
CA LYS A 221 -8.97 41.50 6.63
C LYS A 221 -8.12 41.75 7.87
N ASN A 222 -6.91 41.21 7.82
CA ASN A 222 -5.73 41.48 8.63
C ASN A 222 -5.68 40.87 10.03
N ALA A 223 -4.75 39.89 10.16
CA ALA A 223 -3.62 39.99 11.12
C ALA A 223 -2.84 38.67 11.14
N GLY A 224 -1.53 38.75 10.95
CA GLY A 224 -0.53 37.93 11.60
C GLY A 224 -0.67 36.42 11.47
N GLY A 225 -0.10 35.84 10.38
CA GLY A 225 0.11 34.40 10.28
C GLY A 225 1.10 33.90 11.35
N GLY A 226 0.59 33.56 12.51
CA GLY A 226 1.28 32.67 13.43
C GLY A 226 1.27 31.27 12.83
N LEU A 227 2.43 30.81 12.38
CA LEU A 227 2.67 29.40 12.07
C LEU A 227 2.32 28.59 13.33
N ARG A 228 1.17 27.94 13.35
CA ARG A 228 0.91 26.87 14.31
C ARG A 228 1.98 25.80 14.02
N ALA A 229 2.82 25.57 14.97
CA ALA A 229 3.76 24.45 14.98
C ALA A 229 2.93 23.17 15.04
N GLY A 230 2.49 22.68 13.87
CA GLY A 230 2.07 21.31 13.72
C GLY A 230 3.24 20.43 14.12
N SER A 231 3.01 19.31 14.79
CA SER A 231 4.02 18.32 15.13
C SER A 231 4.64 17.80 13.81
N GLY A 232 5.62 18.54 13.29
CA GLY A 232 6.24 18.29 12.01
C GLY A 232 6.96 16.95 12.01
N GLY A 233 6.38 15.93 11.43
CA GLY A 233 7.06 14.67 11.12
C GLY A 233 7.98 14.85 9.92
N ILE A 234 9.12 14.14 9.92
CA ILE A 234 10.01 14.06 8.76
C ILE A 234 9.56 12.88 7.90
N VAL A 235 9.34 13.12 6.60
CA VAL A 235 9.07 12.08 5.62
C VAL A 235 10.33 11.89 4.78
N LEU A 236 10.95 10.70 4.88
CA LEU A 236 12.03 10.28 4.00
C LEU A 236 11.42 9.47 2.85
N TYR A 237 11.71 9.89 1.62
CA TYR A 237 11.24 9.24 0.41
C TYR A 237 12.44 8.72 -0.40
N PRO A 238 12.88 7.45 -0.18
CA PRO A 238 13.93 6.84 -1.00
C PRO A 238 13.43 6.67 -2.43
N HIS A 239 14.02 7.41 -3.36
CA HIS A 239 13.62 7.42 -4.76
C HIS A 239 14.69 6.77 -5.63
N PHE A 240 14.26 5.97 -6.62
CA PHE A 240 15.18 5.25 -7.51
C PHE A 240 15.51 6.02 -8.81
N GLN A 241 14.83 7.13 -9.08
CA GLN A 241 15.06 7.99 -10.24
C GLN A 241 15.86 9.21 -9.85
N HIS A 242 16.68 9.73 -10.77
CA HIS A 242 17.46 10.96 -10.56
C HIS A 242 16.60 12.23 -10.46
N ARG A 243 15.35 12.16 -10.92
CA ARG A 243 14.40 13.29 -10.84
C ARG A 243 13.08 12.78 -10.26
N VAL A 244 12.59 13.46 -9.24
CA VAL A 244 11.25 13.26 -8.71
C VAL A 244 10.29 14.06 -9.56
N VAL A 245 9.37 13.41 -10.25
CA VAL A 245 8.29 14.06 -10.98
C VAL A 245 7.10 14.13 -10.03
N PRO A 246 6.56 15.33 -9.72
CA PRO A 246 5.33 15.45 -8.95
C PRO A 246 4.20 14.73 -9.69
N GLY A 247 3.42 13.90 -8.98
CA GLY A 247 2.25 13.21 -9.52
C GLY A 247 1.03 14.12 -9.57
#